data_b309cadc8e4b1dfef61a17ca18ee3c8f
#
_entry.id   b309cadc8e4b1dfef61a17ca18ee3c8f
#
_cell.length_a   1.000
_cell.length_b   1.000
_cell.length_c   1.000
_cell.angle_alpha   90.00
_cell.angle_beta   90.00
_cell.angle_gamma   90.00
#
_symmetry.space_group_name_H-M   'P 1'
#
loop_
_entity.id
_entity.type
_entity.pdbx_description
1 polymer ?
#
loop_
_entity_poly.entity_id
_entity_poly.type
_entity_poly.pdbx_seq_one_letter_code
_entity_poly.pdbx_strand_id
1 'polypeptide(L)'
;TNNATAAIKTVAETFDFGSEEKGSFYYCQENHTSILGMRELVKTSNKFVLTTPELLENLEXXNDGXXFLXXXXXGTQLXGNSLLAFSAQCNFSGYKMPLELIEIVHRHGLVNRGTQVSGXEIQTMXXRDLNNLFILLDSAAFAASSYLDVGRYKPDFFCVSFYKMFGYPTGVGALIVSKRGQSVLLKQYYGGGTVNIAMTGENFHEKRVGFTSQFEDGTLSFLAIANLLEGFNTLERLIPAKENKNTMERVSKHVFQLAKYGYEKLAALRHPNGQSLVKFYNHTGYKDSRYQGGVISFNILHEDGAFVGFAEVACMAAVYNIQLRTGCFCNPGACQWFLKLSNSDIRKQYESGHICXDYNDLIEGLPTGAIRISFGYMTNKKDVDRVIKMVEECYLVSPEERLHRMDIEKLPRALKHIPERLKPQLKEICIYPVKSCGAFKVTDSWPLTTTGFLYDRGWMIVDAAGMAITQKHQTRLCLIKPIINCHKGTLELTFTNMKSVYVNMNTEKEKMDIINTSLCQSKICDDLVSGYDCGDEVANWLSNCLEIPGLRLVKQSAERRAQXXXGSAKDIALSNQAQFLLINRSSVRWLTQKISTEKEPLSNTV
;
A
#
# COMPACT_ATOMS: atom_id res chain seq x y z
N THR A 1 -5.09 -13.09 19.55
CA THR A 1 -4.77 -13.33 18.12
C THR A 1 -3.49 -12.62 17.76
N ASN A 2 -3.02 -12.88 16.54
CA ASN A 2 -1.79 -12.21 16.06
C ASN A 2 -2.04 -10.75 15.71
N ASN A 3 -3.25 -10.43 15.28
CA ASN A 3 -3.59 -9.08 14.84
C ASN A 3 -5.08 -9.01 14.53
N ALA A 4 -5.54 -7.84 14.13
CA ALA A 4 -6.95 -7.65 13.78
C ALA A 4 -7.37 -8.54 12.61
N THR A 5 -6.50 -8.73 11.63
CA THR A 5 -6.82 -9.59 10.49
C THR A 5 -7.10 -11.02 10.94
N ALA A 6 -6.29 -11.56 11.85
CA ALA A 6 -6.51 -12.89 12.38
C ALA A 6 -7.84 -12.98 13.14
N ALA A 7 -8.20 -11.94 13.86
CA ALA A 7 -9.48 -11.88 14.58
C ALA A 7 -10.65 -11.92 13.59
N ILE A 8 -10.56 -11.13 12.52
CA ILE A 8 -11.60 -11.06 11.50
C ILE A 8 -11.74 -12.42 10.81
N LYS A 9 -10.60 -13.04 10.50
CA LYS A 9 -10.62 -14.37 9.87
C LYS A 9 -11.31 -15.38 10.76
N THR A 10 -11.05 -15.33 12.05
CA THR A 10 -11.68 -16.26 13.00
C THR A 10 -13.20 -16.13 12.97
N VAL A 11 -13.72 -14.90 12.96
CA VAL A 11 -15.17 -14.71 12.85
C VAL A 11 -15.70 -15.26 11.52
N ALA A 12 -15.00 -14.97 10.42
CA ALA A 12 -15.44 -15.45 9.11
C ALA A 12 -15.52 -16.98 9.04
N GLU A 13 -14.52 -17.65 9.65
CA GLU A 13 -14.47 -19.11 9.60
C GLU A 13 -15.54 -19.77 10.47
N THR A 14 -15.94 -19.11 11.55
CA THR A 14 -16.71 -19.79 12.59
C THR A 14 -18.14 -19.31 12.74
N PHE A 15 -18.51 -18.20 12.11
CA PHE A 15 -19.85 -17.65 12.27
C PHE A 15 -20.90 -18.59 11.67
N ASP A 16 -21.95 -18.87 12.45
CA ASP A 16 -23.03 -19.78 12.09
C ASP A 16 -24.18 -19.00 11.44
N PHE A 17 -24.29 -19.06 10.13
CA PHE A 17 -25.36 -18.39 9.39
C PHE A 17 -26.68 -19.14 9.43
N GLY A 18 -26.69 -20.34 10.00
CA GLY A 18 -27.88 -21.18 10.03
C GLY A 18 -27.85 -22.23 8.94
N SER A 19 -28.77 -23.22 9.07
CA SER A 19 -28.85 -24.30 8.08
C SER A 19 -29.39 -23.75 6.76
N GLU A 20 -28.93 -24.34 5.66
CA GLU A 20 -29.36 -23.99 4.31
C GLU A 20 -29.08 -22.54 3.96
N GLU A 21 -28.01 -21.99 4.51
CA GLU A 21 -27.53 -20.64 4.18
C GLU A 21 -28.60 -19.57 4.33
N LYS A 22 -29.38 -19.62 5.39
CA LYS A 22 -30.49 -18.70 5.58
C LYS A 22 -30.07 -17.27 5.92
N GLY A 23 -28.91 -17.08 6.55
CA GLY A 23 -28.44 -15.76 6.92
C GLY A 23 -27.64 -15.10 5.82
N SER A 24 -27.41 -13.82 6.00
CA SER A 24 -26.70 -13.00 5.03
C SER A 24 -25.46 -12.37 5.67
N PHE A 25 -24.47 -12.14 4.82
CA PHE A 25 -23.26 -11.39 5.21
C PHE A 25 -23.31 -10.02 4.56
N TYR A 26 -23.25 -8.98 5.39
CA TYR A 26 -23.24 -7.59 4.95
C TYR A 26 -21.93 -6.94 5.32
N TYR A 27 -21.39 -6.13 4.44
CA TYR A 27 -20.21 -5.34 4.78
C TYR A 27 -20.29 -3.97 4.13
N CYS A 28 -19.70 -3.00 4.82
CA CYS A 28 -19.61 -1.64 4.28
C CYS A 28 -18.53 -1.58 3.20
N GLN A 29 -18.76 -0.75 2.18
CA GLN A 29 -17.78 -0.57 1.11
C GLN A 29 -16.45 -0.05 1.64
N GLU A 30 -16.49 0.86 2.61
CA GLU A 30 -15.27 1.45 3.19
C GLU A 30 -14.75 0.55 4.30
N ASN A 31 -14.12 -0.54 3.90
CA ASN A 31 -13.58 -1.54 4.82
C ASN A 31 -12.20 -1.98 4.39
N HIS A 32 -11.42 -2.36 5.38
CA HIS A 32 -10.10 -2.94 5.16
C HIS A 32 -10.22 -4.24 4.37
N THR A 33 -9.16 -4.57 3.64
CA THR A 33 -9.07 -5.80 2.86
C THR A 33 -9.40 -7.04 3.70
N SER A 34 -9.09 -7.02 5.00
CA SER A 34 -9.39 -8.15 5.87
C SER A 34 -10.89 -8.46 5.95
N ILE A 35 -11.72 -7.43 5.89
CA ILE A 35 -13.18 -7.63 5.87
C ILE A 35 -13.61 -8.18 4.51
N LEU A 36 -13.05 -7.64 3.42
CA LEU A 36 -13.36 -8.16 2.10
C LEU A 36 -13.04 -9.64 1.98
N GLY A 37 -11.91 -10.05 2.55
CA GLY A 37 -11.51 -11.45 2.51
C GLY A 37 -12.48 -12.38 3.19
N MET A 38 -13.32 -11.87 4.09
CA MET A 38 -14.35 -12.69 4.73
C MET A 38 -15.29 -13.33 3.71
N ARG A 39 -15.48 -12.68 2.54
CA ARG A 39 -16.36 -13.20 1.50
C ARG A 39 -15.99 -14.61 1.08
N GLU A 40 -14.72 -14.97 1.17
CA GLU A 40 -14.23 -16.28 0.75
C GLU A 40 -14.41 -17.37 1.81
N LEU A 41 -14.71 -16.98 3.05
CA LEU A 41 -14.79 -17.92 4.16
C LEU A 41 -16.18 -18.06 4.74
N VAL A 42 -17.01 -17.03 4.65
CA VAL A 42 -18.34 -17.07 5.29
C VAL A 42 -19.20 -18.15 4.64
N LYS A 43 -19.94 -18.86 5.48
CA LYS A 43 -20.71 -20.03 5.04
C LYS A 43 -22.12 -19.61 4.62
N THR A 44 -22.20 -18.64 3.73
CA THR A 44 -23.45 -18.24 3.11
C THR A 44 -23.14 -17.68 1.72
N SER A 45 -24.07 -17.89 0.79
CA SER A 45 -23.97 -17.30 -0.55
C SER A 45 -24.66 -15.93 -0.62
N ASN A 46 -25.34 -15.51 0.46
CA ASN A 46 -26.07 -14.25 0.49
C ASN A 46 -25.14 -13.16 1.01
N LYS A 47 -24.53 -12.41 0.09
CA LYS A 47 -23.53 -11.42 0.43
C LYS A 47 -23.92 -10.06 -0.15
N PHE A 48 -23.84 -9.01 0.66
CA PHE A 48 -24.27 -7.68 0.27
C PHE A 48 -23.24 -6.65 0.70
N VAL A 49 -23.06 -5.62 -0.13
CA VAL A 49 -22.20 -4.49 0.20
C VAL A 49 -23.06 -3.23 0.31
N LEU A 50 -22.78 -2.41 1.34
CA LEU A 50 -23.44 -1.13 1.56
C LEU A 50 -22.42 -0.02 1.42
N THR A 51 -22.78 1.03 0.68
CA THR A 51 -21.99 2.25 0.73
C THR A 51 -22.18 2.90 2.11
N THR A 52 -21.27 3.82 2.46
CA THR A 52 -21.41 4.51 3.73
C THR A 52 -22.77 5.23 3.84
N PRO A 53 -23.22 5.99 2.81
CA PRO A 53 -24.57 6.57 2.93
C PRO A 53 -25.68 5.54 3.10
N GLU A 54 -25.59 4.39 2.42
CA GLU A 54 -26.60 3.34 2.57
C GLU A 54 -26.62 2.78 3.98
N LEU A 55 -25.45 2.59 4.58
CA LEU A 55 -25.38 2.11 5.96
C LEU A 55 -25.96 3.15 6.91
N LEU A 56 -25.65 4.43 6.68
CA LEU A 56 -26.17 5.50 7.52
C LEU A 56 -27.68 5.69 7.40
N GLU A 57 -28.30 5.27 6.30
CA GLU A 57 -29.77 5.32 6.17
C GLU A 57 -30.44 4.49 7.26
N ASN A 58 -29.78 3.49 7.78
CA ASN A 58 -30.34 2.67 8.86
C ASN A 58 -30.50 3.45 10.17
N LEU A 59 -29.76 4.53 10.36
CA LEU A 59 -29.98 5.45 11.48
C LEU A 59 -31.34 6.15 11.36
N GLU A 60 -31.76 6.47 10.20
CA GLU A 60 -33.02 7.18 9.96
C GLU A 60 -34.21 6.28 10.13
N UNK A 61 -33.94 5.22 9.95
CA UNK A 61 -34.96 4.27 10.04
C UNK A 61 -35.51 4.13 11.43
N UNK A 62 -34.88 4.36 12.02
CA UNK A 62 -35.22 4.30 13.36
C UNK A 62 -35.97 5.48 13.80
N ASN A 63 -35.63 6.50 13.24
CA ASN A 63 -36.23 7.78 13.64
C ASN A 63 -37.63 7.98 13.06
N ASP A 64 -37.96 7.27 12.00
CA ASP A 64 -39.26 7.46 11.32
C ASP A 64 -40.41 6.80 12.08
N GLY A 65 -40.16 6.21 13.24
CA GLY A 65 -41.25 5.59 14.03
C GLY A 65 -41.92 4.43 13.34
N UNK A 66 -41.46 4.03 12.35
CA UNK A 66 -41.98 3.14 11.77
C UNK A 66 -42.02 2.19 12.53
N UNK A 67 -42.65 1.94 12.97
CA UNK A 67 -42.78 1.18 13.45
C UNK A 67 -42.55 0.27 12.79
N PHE A 68 -41.69 -0.18 12.75
CA PHE A 68 -41.34 -1.46 12.23
C PHE A 68 -42.04 -2.49 13.05
N LEU A 69 -43.27 -2.58 12.82
CA LEU A 69 -44.00 -3.68 13.39
C LEU A 69 -43.32 -4.96 13.00
N UNK A 70 -42.71 -5.37 13.75
CA UNK A 70 -42.25 -6.44 13.53
C UNK A 70 -43.22 -7.17 13.01
N UNK A 71 -43.27 -7.25 12.32
CA UNK A 71 -43.99 -7.84 11.90
C UNK A 71 -43.85 -8.93 12.31
N UNK A 72 -43.96 -9.13 13.12
CA UNK A 72 -43.99 -10.04 13.47
C UNK A 72 -44.66 -10.79 12.75
N UNK A 73 -44.40 -10.96 12.09
CA UNK A 73 -44.91 -11.76 11.42
C UNK A 73 -45.10 -12.79 12.19
N UNK A 74 -45.74 -12.79 12.38
CA UNK A 74 -46.13 -13.76 13.24
C UNK A 74 -45.99 -15.03 12.62
N GLY A 75 -45.40 -15.81 12.97
CA GLY A 75 -45.14 -17.12 12.51
C GLY A 75 -43.92 -17.27 11.62
N THR A 76 -43.20 -16.21 11.35
CA THR A 76 -41.98 -16.31 10.57
C THR A 76 -40.87 -16.71 11.54
N GLN A 77 -40.37 -17.90 11.38
CA GLN A 77 -39.27 -18.37 12.21
C GLN A 77 -37.95 -17.83 11.65
N LEU A 78 -37.22 -17.14 12.53
CA LEU A 78 -35.91 -16.68 12.14
C LEU A 78 -34.97 -17.87 12.09
N UNK A 79 -34.58 -17.98 11.02
CA UNK A 79 -33.90 -19.18 10.90
C UNK A 79 -32.45 -19.08 10.76
N GLY A 80 -32.15 -18.05 10.63
CA GLY A 80 -30.75 -17.83 10.37
C GLY A 80 -30.17 -16.74 11.23
N ASN A 81 -28.87 -16.59 11.12
CA ASN A 81 -28.15 -15.46 11.72
C ASN A 81 -27.49 -14.70 10.58
N SER A 82 -27.53 -13.38 10.65
CA SER A 82 -26.86 -12.52 9.68
C SER A 82 -25.74 -11.76 10.37
N LEU A 83 -24.74 -11.42 9.61
CA LEU A 83 -23.55 -10.72 10.11
C LEU A 83 -23.34 -9.43 9.33
N LEU A 84 -23.23 -8.32 10.05
CA LEU A 84 -22.85 -7.03 9.47
C LEU A 84 -21.45 -6.67 9.95
N ALA A 85 -20.54 -6.41 9.01
CA ALA A 85 -19.17 -6.02 9.34
C ALA A 85 -18.92 -4.59 8.83
N PHE A 86 -18.49 -3.71 9.73
CA PHE A 86 -18.08 -2.38 9.32
C PHE A 86 -16.98 -1.85 10.24
N SER A 87 -16.29 -0.81 9.78
CA SER A 87 -15.19 -0.21 10.52
C SER A 87 -15.71 0.91 11.41
N ALA A 88 -15.26 0.94 12.66
CA ALA A 88 -15.55 2.06 13.55
C ALA A 88 -14.91 3.34 13.00
N GLN A 89 -13.74 3.20 12.36
CA GLN A 89 -13.08 4.32 11.70
C GLN A 89 -12.48 3.81 10.40
N CYS A 90 -12.84 4.48 9.30
CA CYS A 90 -12.28 4.15 7.99
C CYS A 90 -10.79 4.47 7.98
N ASN A 91 -9.96 3.48 7.65
CA ASN A 91 -8.52 3.72 7.65
C ASN A 91 -8.06 4.53 6.45
N PHE A 92 -8.93 4.76 5.47
CA PHE A 92 -8.61 5.61 4.32
C PHE A 92 -8.89 7.08 4.65
N SER A 93 -10.12 7.40 5.01
CA SER A 93 -10.55 8.79 5.17
C SER A 93 -10.52 9.28 6.61
N GLY A 94 -10.47 8.36 7.56
CA GLY A 94 -10.59 8.72 8.97
C GLY A 94 -12.02 8.89 9.45
N TYR A 95 -13.02 8.62 8.60
CA TYR A 95 -14.41 8.78 9.00
C TYR A 95 -14.75 7.83 10.14
N LYS A 96 -15.32 8.38 11.22
CA LYS A 96 -15.80 7.58 12.34
C LYS A 96 -17.28 7.34 12.18
N MET A 97 -17.66 6.07 12.06
CA MET A 97 -19.07 5.71 11.92
C MET A 97 -19.81 6.00 13.22
N PRO A 98 -21.02 6.59 13.14
CA PRO A 98 -21.82 6.76 14.37
C PRO A 98 -22.10 5.40 14.99
N LEU A 99 -21.57 5.16 16.19
CA LEU A 99 -21.66 3.84 16.80
C LEU A 99 -23.05 3.56 17.38
N GLU A 100 -23.91 4.56 17.48
CA GLU A 100 -25.34 4.35 17.79
C GLU A 100 -25.99 3.40 16.78
N LEU A 101 -25.40 3.29 15.60
CA LEU A 101 -25.87 2.37 14.57
C LEU A 101 -25.95 0.93 15.11
N ILE A 102 -25.01 0.54 15.98
CA ILE A 102 -24.98 -0.81 16.52
C ILE A 102 -26.29 -1.14 17.23
N GLU A 103 -26.71 -0.28 18.15
CA GLU A 103 -27.95 -0.52 18.88
C GLU A 103 -29.17 -0.48 17.95
N ILE A 104 -29.20 0.46 17.05
CA ILE A 104 -30.33 0.63 16.14
C ILE A 104 -30.47 -0.61 15.26
N VAL A 105 -29.37 -1.09 14.70
CA VAL A 105 -29.40 -2.26 13.84
C VAL A 105 -29.73 -3.54 14.65
N HIS A 106 -29.20 -3.67 15.87
CA HIS A 106 -29.58 -4.78 16.74
C HIS A 106 -31.09 -4.81 16.98
N ARG A 107 -31.67 -3.62 17.19
CA ARG A 107 -33.08 -3.53 17.56
C ARG A 107 -34.01 -3.68 16.37
N HIS A 108 -33.65 -3.08 15.24
CA HIS A 108 -34.57 -2.95 14.10
C HIS A 108 -34.15 -3.71 12.86
N GLY A 109 -32.94 -4.26 12.82
CA GLY A 109 -32.42 -4.90 11.62
C GLY A 109 -31.96 -3.87 10.60
N LEU A 110 -31.56 -4.34 9.43
CA LEU A 110 -31.13 -3.47 8.35
C LEU A 110 -32.32 -3.16 7.44
N VAL A 111 -32.69 -1.89 7.34
CA VAL A 111 -33.73 -1.47 6.39
C VAL A 111 -33.13 -1.25 5.00
N ASN A 112 -31.92 -0.69 4.92
CA ASN A 112 -31.19 -0.65 3.66
C ASN A 112 -30.16 -1.77 3.70
N ARG A 113 -30.33 -2.74 2.80
CA ARG A 113 -29.45 -3.93 2.77
C ARG A 113 -28.33 -3.80 1.75
N GLY A 114 -28.29 -2.71 1.00
CA GLY A 114 -27.24 -2.51 0.01
C GLY A 114 -27.46 -3.29 -1.26
N THR A 115 -26.36 -3.68 -1.90
CA THR A 115 -26.37 -4.33 -3.20
C THR A 115 -25.79 -5.73 -3.08
N GLN A 116 -26.44 -6.71 -3.69
CA GLN A 116 -25.97 -8.09 -3.67
C GLN A 116 -24.66 -8.20 -4.45
N VAL A 117 -23.70 -8.90 -3.87
CA VAL A 117 -22.38 -9.09 -4.46
C VAL A 117 -22.40 -10.30 -5.39
N SER A 118 -21.61 -10.25 -6.43
CA SER A 118 -21.54 -11.24 -7.52
C SER A 118 -22.87 -11.40 -8.22
N GLY A 119 -23.45 -10.30 -8.39
CA GLY A 119 -24.81 -10.18 -8.80
C GLY A 119 -25.31 -10.84 -10.02
N UNK A 120 -25.89 -11.77 -9.77
CA UNK A 120 -26.78 -12.15 -10.66
C UNK A 120 -27.74 -11.03 -10.74
N GLU A 121 -28.77 -11.25 -10.93
CA GLU A 121 -29.83 -10.29 -10.93
C GLU A 121 -30.12 -9.82 -9.52
N ILE A 122 -30.16 -8.54 -9.38
CA ILE A 122 -30.51 -7.90 -8.13
C ILE A 122 -31.97 -8.21 -7.86
N GLN A 123 -32.22 -9.06 -6.94
CA GLN A 123 -33.56 -9.18 -6.41
C GLN A 123 -33.69 -8.13 -5.34
N THR A 124 -34.37 -7.07 -5.67
CA THR A 124 -34.70 -6.07 -4.68
C THR A 124 -35.69 -6.70 -3.71
N MET A 125 -35.13 -7.06 -2.57
CA MET A 125 -36.00 -7.48 -1.50
C MET A 125 -36.22 -6.30 -0.59
N UNK A 126 -37.12 -5.91 -0.72
CA UNK A 126 -37.53 -4.83 0.02
C UNK A 126 -37.82 -5.17 1.41
N UNK A 127 -37.57 -6.17 1.66
CA UNK A 127 -37.81 -6.57 2.94
C UNK A 127 -36.56 -6.43 3.76
N ARG A 128 -36.83 -6.25 4.88
CA ARG A 128 -35.79 -6.26 5.90
C ARG A 128 -35.25 -7.67 6.06
N ASP A 129 -34.01 -7.75 6.48
CA ASP A 129 -33.46 -9.01 6.91
C ASP A 129 -34.03 -9.30 8.30
N LEU A 130 -34.82 -10.32 8.40
CA LEU A 130 -35.45 -10.69 9.66
C LEU A 130 -34.65 -11.69 10.46
N ASN A 131 -33.49 -12.13 9.96
CA ASN A 131 -32.61 -13.01 10.72
C ASN A 131 -32.04 -12.27 11.93
N ASN A 132 -31.58 -13.02 12.92
CA ASN A 132 -30.84 -12.42 14.03
C ASN A 132 -29.59 -11.76 13.48
N LEU A 133 -29.41 -10.49 13.79
CA LEU A 133 -28.30 -9.73 13.22
C LEU A 133 -27.21 -9.52 14.26
N PHE A 134 -26.02 -9.93 13.88
CA PHE A 134 -24.81 -9.77 14.70
C PHE A 134 -23.88 -8.78 14.02
N ILE A 135 -23.07 -8.09 14.81
CA ILE A 135 -22.22 -7.03 14.29
C ILE A 135 -20.76 -7.30 14.64
N LEU A 136 -19.92 -7.31 13.60
CA LEU A 136 -18.47 -7.30 13.73
C LEU A 136 -17.99 -5.87 13.48
N LEU A 137 -17.41 -5.27 14.50
CA LEU A 137 -16.88 -3.92 14.41
C LEU A 137 -15.36 -4.00 14.25
N ASP A 138 -14.85 -3.60 13.10
CA ASP A 138 -13.40 -3.48 12.92
C ASP A 138 -12.94 -2.20 13.59
N SER A 139 -12.34 -2.32 14.75
CA SER A 139 -11.91 -1.17 15.52
C SER A 139 -10.41 -0.97 15.50
N ALA A 140 -9.70 -1.57 14.52
CA ALA A 140 -8.24 -1.46 14.46
C ALA A 140 -7.78 -0.01 14.35
N ALA A 141 -8.36 0.76 13.44
CA ALA A 141 -7.98 2.17 13.29
C ALA A 141 -8.54 3.02 14.41
N PHE A 142 -9.79 2.76 14.81
CA PHE A 142 -10.47 3.55 15.83
C PHE A 142 -9.76 3.44 17.17
N ALA A 143 -9.49 2.22 17.60
CA ALA A 143 -8.90 2.00 18.93
C ALA A 143 -7.46 2.45 19.04
N ALA A 144 -6.81 2.68 17.88
CA ALA A 144 -5.44 3.19 17.90
C ALA A 144 -5.35 4.58 18.51
N SER A 145 -6.37 5.41 18.35
CA SER A 145 -6.32 6.80 18.81
C SER A 145 -7.64 7.32 19.36
N SER A 146 -8.62 6.46 19.61
CA SER A 146 -9.90 6.90 20.14
C SER A 146 -10.37 5.95 21.24
N TYR A 147 -11.24 6.47 22.08
CA TYR A 147 -11.82 5.69 23.17
C TYR A 147 -13.05 4.93 22.67
N LEU A 148 -13.02 3.61 22.79
CA LEU A 148 -14.15 2.77 22.40
C LEU A 148 -14.87 2.28 23.66
N ASP A 149 -16.09 2.73 23.84
CA ASP A 149 -16.89 2.34 25.00
C ASP A 149 -17.80 1.18 24.63
N VAL A 150 -17.30 -0.03 24.82
CA VAL A 150 -18.06 -1.22 24.45
C VAL A 150 -19.21 -1.51 25.42
N GLY A 151 -19.17 -0.95 26.62
CA GLY A 151 -20.29 -1.04 27.54
C GLY A 151 -21.49 -0.26 27.04
N ARG A 152 -21.26 0.79 26.29
CA ARG A 152 -22.34 1.60 25.72
C ARG A 152 -22.85 1.03 24.39
N TYR A 153 -21.93 0.67 23.47
CA TYR A 153 -22.33 0.35 22.11
C TYR A 153 -22.53 -1.13 21.83
N LYS A 154 -21.85 -1.99 22.56
CA LYS A 154 -22.08 -3.45 22.62
C LYS A 154 -22.08 -4.16 21.27
N PRO A 155 -21.01 -4.03 20.48
CA PRO A 155 -20.90 -4.88 19.30
C PRO A 155 -20.78 -6.35 19.71
N ASP A 156 -21.18 -7.26 18.84
CA ASP A 156 -21.04 -8.69 19.14
C ASP A 156 -19.60 -9.16 19.06
N PHE A 157 -18.87 -8.63 18.10
CA PHE A 157 -17.46 -8.94 17.91
C PHE A 157 -16.73 -7.64 17.59
N PHE A 158 -15.54 -7.46 18.16
CA PHE A 158 -14.68 -6.39 17.67
C PHE A 158 -13.22 -6.79 17.81
N CYS A 159 -12.38 -6.16 17.02
CA CYS A 159 -10.98 -6.55 16.92
C CYS A 159 -10.06 -5.36 17.05
N VAL A 160 -8.86 -5.62 17.56
CA VAL A 160 -7.82 -4.62 17.68
C VAL A 160 -6.48 -5.25 17.31
N SER A 161 -5.56 -4.39 16.86
CA SER A 161 -4.14 -4.69 16.74
C SER A 161 -3.41 -3.74 17.67
N PHE A 162 -2.74 -4.30 18.68
CA PHE A 162 -2.19 -3.45 19.74
C PHE A 162 -1.02 -2.58 19.29
N TYR A 163 -0.28 -3.00 18.25
CA TYR A 163 0.83 -2.17 17.79
C TYR A 163 0.36 -0.81 17.27
N LYS A 164 -0.89 -0.71 16.86
CA LYS A 164 -1.42 0.57 16.39
C LYS A 164 -1.65 1.55 17.54
N MET A 165 -1.75 1.05 18.76
CA MET A 165 -1.88 1.93 19.94
C MET A 165 -0.54 2.40 20.45
N PHE A 166 0.44 1.49 20.55
CA PHE A 166 1.70 1.76 21.24
C PHE A 166 2.92 1.73 20.33
N GLY A 167 2.81 1.14 19.15
CA GLY A 167 3.95 0.85 18.29
C GLY A 167 4.62 -0.48 18.59
N TYR A 168 4.45 -1.02 19.75
CA TYR A 168 5.05 -2.26 20.23
C TYR A 168 4.18 -2.79 21.38
N PRO A 169 3.98 -4.12 21.50
CA PRO A 169 4.53 -5.19 20.65
C PRO A 169 3.71 -5.43 19.39
N THR A 170 4.38 -5.82 18.31
CA THR A 170 3.71 -6.35 17.14
C THR A 170 3.35 -7.82 17.39
N GLY A 171 2.49 -8.35 16.53
CA GLY A 171 2.15 -9.76 16.60
C GLY A 171 1.11 -10.11 17.66
N VAL A 172 0.47 -9.10 18.25
CA VAL A 172 -0.58 -9.31 19.24
C VAL A 172 -1.78 -8.46 18.88
N GLY A 173 -2.94 -9.11 18.83
CA GLY A 173 -4.21 -8.46 18.70
C GLY A 173 -5.22 -9.17 19.57
N ALA A 174 -6.45 -8.75 19.47
CA ALA A 174 -7.52 -9.39 20.22
C ALA A 174 -8.80 -9.43 19.43
N LEU A 175 -9.53 -10.52 19.61
CA LEU A 175 -10.92 -10.61 19.20
C LEU A 175 -11.73 -10.61 20.49
N ILE A 176 -12.59 -9.63 20.65
CA ILE A 176 -13.45 -9.53 21.82
C ILE A 176 -14.85 -9.90 21.39
N VAL A 177 -15.44 -10.85 22.12
CA VAL A 177 -16.71 -11.45 21.75
C VAL A 177 -17.68 -11.30 22.89
N SER A 178 -18.86 -10.75 22.60
CA SER A 178 -19.92 -10.63 23.59
C SER A 178 -20.44 -12.02 23.98
N LYS A 179 -21.12 -12.11 25.12
CA LYS A 179 -21.72 -13.36 25.51
C LYS A 179 -22.67 -13.88 24.45
N ARG A 180 -23.48 -12.99 23.88
CA ARG A 180 -24.39 -13.32 22.80
C ARG A 180 -23.62 -13.83 21.58
N GLY A 181 -22.52 -13.17 21.23
CA GLY A 181 -21.71 -13.55 20.08
C GLY A 181 -21.05 -14.90 20.22
N GLN A 182 -20.72 -15.31 21.44
CA GLN A 182 -20.09 -16.61 21.64
C GLN A 182 -20.97 -17.76 21.14
N SER A 183 -22.27 -17.62 21.25
CA SER A 183 -23.19 -18.69 20.90
C SER A 183 -23.26 -18.96 19.38
N VAL A 184 -22.81 -18.03 18.56
CA VAL A 184 -22.90 -18.18 17.11
C VAL A 184 -21.55 -18.40 16.44
N LEU A 185 -20.49 -18.58 17.20
CA LEU A 185 -19.20 -18.96 16.65
C LEU A 185 -18.96 -20.45 16.87
N LEU A 186 -19.04 -21.23 15.80
CA LEU A 186 -18.91 -22.67 15.83
C LEU A 186 -17.56 -23.07 15.25
N LYS A 187 -16.60 -23.26 16.11
CA LYS A 187 -15.24 -23.61 15.69
C LYS A 187 -15.15 -25.09 15.38
N GLN A 188 -14.76 -25.44 14.17
CA GLN A 188 -14.58 -26.83 13.76
C GLN A 188 -13.15 -27.30 13.91
N TYR A 189 -12.20 -26.45 13.53
CA TYR A 189 -10.78 -26.77 13.65
C TYR A 189 -10.39 -26.84 15.14
N TYR A 190 -9.44 -27.68 15.45
CA TYR A 190 -8.80 -27.67 16.76
C TYR A 190 -7.30 -27.79 16.59
N GLY A 191 -6.57 -27.14 17.48
CA GLY A 191 -5.12 -27.18 17.49
C GLY A 191 -4.61 -27.56 18.87
N GLY A 192 -3.31 -27.42 19.06
CA GLY A 192 -2.73 -27.72 20.36
C GLY A 192 -3.35 -26.91 21.47
N GLY A 193 -3.73 -27.58 22.55
CA GLY A 193 -4.29 -26.95 23.73
C GLY A 193 -5.78 -26.70 23.71
N THR A 194 -6.48 -26.99 22.60
CA THR A 194 -7.91 -26.67 22.49
C THR A 194 -8.82 -27.88 22.55
N VAL A 195 -8.27 -29.07 22.74
CA VAL A 195 -9.08 -30.29 22.89
C VAL A 195 -8.70 -31.00 24.19
N ASN A 196 -9.70 -31.67 24.76
CA ASN A 196 -9.46 -32.59 25.86
C ASN A 196 -8.83 -33.90 25.37
N ILE A 197 -9.29 -34.35 24.21
CA ILE A 197 -8.80 -35.59 23.60
C ILE A 197 -9.09 -35.56 22.11
N ALA A 198 -8.18 -36.16 21.34
CA ALA A 198 -8.41 -36.41 19.93
C ALA A 198 -7.83 -37.77 19.60
N MET A 199 -8.49 -38.51 18.73
CA MET A 199 -8.06 -39.84 18.30
C MET A 199 -7.52 -39.77 16.87
N THR A 200 -6.43 -40.50 16.64
CA THR A 200 -5.84 -40.50 15.30
C THR A 200 -6.53 -41.51 14.36
N GLY A 201 -7.00 -42.59 14.93
CA GLY A 201 -7.61 -43.66 14.14
C GLY A 201 -9.10 -43.56 13.94
N GLU A 202 -9.73 -42.60 14.56
CA GLU A 202 -11.15 -42.34 14.42
C GLU A 202 -11.37 -40.84 14.36
N ASN A 203 -12.39 -40.42 13.63
CA ASN A 203 -12.73 -38.99 13.55
C ASN A 203 -13.51 -38.60 14.80
N PHE A 204 -12.78 -38.51 15.91
CA PHE A 204 -13.38 -38.20 17.21
C PHE A 204 -12.45 -37.25 17.97
N HIS A 205 -13.07 -36.23 18.55
CA HIS A 205 -12.37 -35.32 19.47
C HIS A 205 -13.39 -34.72 20.43
N GLU A 206 -12.88 -34.21 21.54
CA GLU A 206 -13.69 -33.50 22.52
C GLU A 206 -13.00 -32.19 22.82
N LYS A 207 -13.67 -31.09 22.54
CA LYS A 207 -13.09 -29.76 22.75
C LYS A 207 -13.08 -29.41 24.22
N ARG A 208 -12.15 -28.54 24.60
CA ARG A 208 -12.11 -28.02 25.94
C ARG A 208 -13.36 -27.21 26.23
N VAL A 209 -13.72 -27.12 27.49
CA VAL A 209 -14.84 -26.29 27.98
C VAL A 209 -14.34 -24.86 28.06
N GLY A 210 -15.17 -23.93 27.62
CA GLY A 210 -14.85 -22.52 27.71
C GLY A 210 -14.51 -21.94 26.35
N PHE A 211 -14.91 -20.71 26.14
CA PHE A 211 -14.77 -20.08 24.81
C PHE A 211 -13.31 -19.88 24.44
N THR A 212 -12.53 -19.20 25.29
CA THR A 212 -11.13 -18.93 24.95
C THR A 212 -10.32 -20.22 24.89
N SER A 213 -10.64 -21.20 25.75
CA SER A 213 -9.94 -22.49 25.74
C SER A 213 -10.12 -23.23 24.42
N GLN A 214 -11.24 -23.03 23.75
CA GLN A 214 -11.50 -23.65 22.46
C GLN A 214 -10.87 -22.89 21.28
N PHE A 215 -10.70 -21.58 21.42
CA PHE A 215 -10.33 -20.75 20.28
C PHE A 215 -8.85 -20.41 20.19
N GLU A 216 -8.13 -20.52 21.30
CA GLU A 216 -6.71 -20.11 21.32
C GLU A 216 -5.81 -21.31 21.01
N ASP A 217 -5.67 -21.60 19.73
CA ASP A 217 -4.88 -22.74 19.25
C ASP A 217 -3.38 -22.46 19.38
N GLY A 218 -2.68 -23.44 19.96
CA GLY A 218 -1.23 -23.37 20.09
C GLY A 218 -0.79 -22.43 21.19
N THR A 219 0.48 -22.48 21.54
CA THR A 219 1.04 -21.60 22.54
C THR A 219 1.03 -20.16 22.02
N LEU A 220 0.37 -19.29 22.74
CA LEU A 220 0.27 -17.89 22.35
C LEU A 220 1.59 -17.17 22.61
N SER A 221 1.72 -15.98 22.06
CA SER A 221 2.88 -15.12 22.28
C SER A 221 2.76 -14.49 23.68
N PHE A 222 2.98 -15.29 24.72
CA PHE A 222 2.64 -14.85 26.06
C PHE A 222 3.53 -13.73 26.57
N LEU A 223 4.79 -13.67 26.12
CA LEU A 223 5.65 -12.55 26.53
C LEU A 223 5.16 -11.23 25.93
N ALA A 224 4.73 -11.24 24.69
CA ALA A 224 4.19 -10.04 24.08
C ALA A 224 2.87 -9.63 24.74
N ILE A 225 2.04 -10.63 25.08
CA ILE A 225 0.78 -10.35 25.79
C ILE A 225 1.07 -9.71 27.15
N ALA A 226 2.05 -10.24 27.89
CA ALA A 226 2.44 -9.66 29.17
C ALA A 226 2.92 -8.22 29.01
N ASN A 227 3.60 -7.92 27.91
CA ASN A 227 4.09 -6.57 27.65
C ASN A 227 2.99 -5.56 27.35
N LEU A 228 1.77 -6.00 27.05
CA LEU A 228 0.67 -5.07 26.83
C LEU A 228 0.42 -4.20 28.05
N LEU A 229 0.59 -4.76 29.23
CA LEU A 229 0.40 -3.98 30.46
C LEU A 229 1.35 -2.79 30.47
N GLU A 230 2.60 -3.00 30.07
CA GLU A 230 3.56 -1.91 30.02
C GLU A 230 3.16 -0.86 28.96
N GLY A 231 2.60 -1.30 27.85
CA GLY A 231 2.10 -0.37 26.85
C GLY A 231 1.00 0.52 27.38
N PHE A 232 0.00 -0.09 28.01
CA PHE A 232 -1.10 0.67 28.61
C PHE A 232 -0.59 1.61 29.71
N ASN A 233 0.28 1.11 30.58
CA ASN A 233 0.82 1.93 31.66
C ASN A 233 1.62 3.12 31.13
N THR A 234 2.41 2.88 30.09
CA THR A 234 3.21 3.93 29.48
C THR A 234 2.32 5.01 28.89
N LEU A 235 1.31 4.61 28.16
CA LEU A 235 0.41 5.57 27.53
C LEU A 235 -0.32 6.41 28.58
N GLU A 236 -0.79 5.78 29.66
CA GLU A 236 -1.46 6.50 30.74
C GLU A 236 -0.50 7.42 31.48
N ARG A 237 0.76 7.02 31.61
CA ARG A 237 1.76 7.88 32.25
C ARG A 237 2.07 9.11 31.41
N LEU A 238 2.20 8.92 30.09
CA LEU A 238 2.51 10.01 29.18
C LEU A 238 1.33 10.96 28.97
N ILE A 239 0.13 10.40 28.96
CA ILE A 239 -1.09 11.17 28.71
C ILE A 239 -2.12 10.79 29.78
N PRO A 240 -1.95 11.28 31.02
CA PRO A 240 -2.88 10.92 32.07
C PRO A 240 -4.27 11.53 31.85
N ALA A 241 -5.26 10.95 32.48
CA ALA A 241 -6.61 11.51 32.48
C ALA A 241 -6.57 12.94 33.01
N LYS A 242 -7.35 13.82 32.39
CA LYS A 242 -7.33 15.23 32.75
C LYS A 242 -8.63 15.89 32.28
N GLU A 243 -9.19 16.77 33.11
CA GLU A 243 -10.36 17.57 32.73
C GLU A 243 -11.52 16.70 32.24
N ASN A 244 -11.79 15.65 32.99
CA ASN A 244 -12.87 14.69 32.70
C ASN A 244 -12.70 13.91 31.40
N LYS A 245 -11.46 13.87 30.85
CA LYS A 245 -11.15 13.06 29.70
C LYS A 245 -10.16 11.97 30.09
N ASN A 246 -10.43 10.75 29.66
CA ASN A 246 -9.47 9.67 29.86
C ASN A 246 -8.35 9.78 28.81
N THR A 247 -7.37 8.90 28.95
CA THR A 247 -6.19 8.91 28.08
C THR A 247 -6.57 8.88 26.60
N MET A 248 -7.44 7.96 26.21
CA MET A 248 -7.76 7.82 24.80
C MET A 248 -8.63 8.96 24.28
N GLU A 249 -9.47 9.54 25.12
CA GLU A 249 -10.21 10.74 24.76
C GLU A 249 -9.24 11.91 24.50
N ARG A 250 -8.20 12.02 25.33
CA ARG A 250 -7.18 13.05 25.12
C ARG A 250 -6.39 12.82 23.84
N VAL A 251 -6.01 11.57 23.55
CA VAL A 251 -5.33 11.23 22.31
C VAL A 251 -6.20 11.60 21.11
N SER A 252 -7.47 11.24 21.17
CA SER A 252 -8.40 11.51 20.08
C SER A 252 -8.52 13.00 19.79
N LYS A 253 -8.65 13.81 20.86
CA LYS A 253 -8.73 15.27 20.69
C LYS A 253 -7.45 15.80 20.06
N HIS A 254 -6.32 15.34 20.54
CA HIS A 254 -5.02 15.79 20.06
C HIS A 254 -4.84 15.52 18.56
N VAL A 255 -5.08 14.27 18.14
CA VAL A 255 -4.86 13.92 16.74
C VAL A 255 -5.88 14.59 15.82
N PHE A 256 -7.11 14.78 16.31
CA PHE A 256 -8.11 15.50 15.52
C PHE A 256 -7.69 16.95 15.31
N GLN A 257 -7.21 17.61 16.36
CA GLN A 257 -6.80 19.01 16.24
C GLN A 257 -5.64 19.17 15.26
N LEU A 258 -4.69 18.22 15.29
CA LEU A 258 -3.58 18.25 14.34
C LEU A 258 -4.08 18.04 12.90
N ALA A 259 -5.00 17.09 12.72
CA ALA A 259 -5.55 16.83 11.38
C ALA A 259 -6.32 18.04 10.88
N LYS A 260 -7.12 18.66 11.73
CA LYS A 260 -7.88 19.84 11.34
C LYS A 260 -6.95 20.98 10.95
N TYR A 261 -5.91 21.22 11.76
CA TYR A 261 -4.92 22.23 11.46
C TYR A 261 -4.24 21.97 10.10
N GLY A 262 -3.78 20.73 9.89
CA GLY A 262 -3.13 20.38 8.63
C GLY A 262 -4.07 20.50 7.44
N TYR A 263 -5.30 20.04 7.61
CA TYR A 263 -6.30 20.14 6.56
C TYR A 263 -6.54 21.60 6.18
N GLU A 264 -6.75 22.47 7.17
CA GLU A 264 -7.05 23.86 6.89
C GLU A 264 -5.88 24.57 6.20
N LYS A 265 -4.65 24.29 6.65
CA LYS A 265 -3.47 24.89 6.03
C LYS A 265 -3.27 24.41 4.60
N LEU A 266 -3.40 23.11 4.37
CA LEU A 266 -3.24 22.57 3.03
C LEU A 266 -4.39 23.01 2.11
N ALA A 267 -5.60 23.10 2.63
CA ALA A 267 -6.76 23.54 1.83
C ALA A 267 -6.64 24.99 1.41
N ALA A 268 -5.89 25.80 2.15
CA ALA A 268 -5.70 27.21 1.81
C ALA A 268 -4.67 27.43 0.71
N LEU A 269 -3.88 26.41 0.38
CA LEU A 269 -2.83 26.58 -0.62
C LEU A 269 -3.43 26.67 -2.03
N ARG A 270 -2.99 27.67 -2.78
CA ARG A 270 -3.43 27.91 -4.14
C ARG A 270 -2.26 28.16 -5.05
N HIS A 271 -2.34 27.60 -6.24
CA HIS A 271 -1.42 27.98 -7.32
C HIS A 271 -1.62 29.46 -7.66
N PRO A 272 -0.67 30.10 -8.31
CA PRO A 272 -0.84 31.50 -8.68
C PRO A 272 -2.08 31.78 -9.53
N ASN A 273 -2.57 30.78 -10.28
CA ASN A 273 -3.78 30.93 -11.09
C ASN A 273 -5.06 30.73 -10.28
N GLY A 274 -4.97 30.54 -8.97
CA GLY A 274 -6.12 30.37 -8.09
C GLY A 274 -6.59 28.93 -7.91
N GLN A 275 -6.01 27.99 -8.64
CA GLN A 275 -6.42 26.59 -8.52
C GLN A 275 -5.91 25.97 -7.22
N SER A 276 -6.69 25.05 -6.67
CA SER A 276 -6.29 24.33 -5.47
C SER A 276 -5.06 23.47 -5.71
N LEU A 277 -4.17 23.45 -4.72
CA LEU A 277 -3.00 22.60 -4.78
C LEU A 277 -3.30 21.17 -4.35
N VAL A 278 -4.29 20.98 -3.49
CA VAL A 278 -4.55 19.68 -2.86
C VAL A 278 -6.01 19.29 -3.08
N LYS A 279 -6.22 18.02 -3.42
CA LYS A 279 -7.54 17.41 -3.48
C LYS A 279 -7.68 16.44 -2.32
N PHE A 280 -8.72 16.65 -1.50
CA PHE A 280 -8.92 15.87 -0.27
C PHE A 280 -9.96 14.80 -0.45
N TYR A 281 -9.85 13.76 0.36
CA TYR A 281 -10.76 12.61 0.36
C TYR A 281 -11.28 12.40 1.77
N ASN A 282 -12.43 13.00 2.09
CA ASN A 282 -13.04 12.82 3.40
C ASN A 282 -14.53 13.11 3.31
N HIS A 283 -15.27 12.70 4.33
CA HIS A 283 -16.73 12.94 4.41
C HIS A 283 -17.09 14.15 5.27
N THR A 284 -16.14 14.69 6.05
CA THR A 284 -16.51 15.53 7.19
C THR A 284 -16.06 16.97 7.10
N GLY A 285 -15.06 17.27 6.27
CA GLY A 285 -14.45 18.60 6.27
C GLY A 285 -13.74 18.94 7.57
N TYR A 286 -13.47 17.94 8.41
CA TYR A 286 -12.78 18.10 9.69
C TYR A 286 -13.51 19.04 10.64
N LYS A 287 -14.84 18.98 10.64
CA LYS A 287 -15.66 19.88 11.45
C LYS A 287 -15.98 19.34 12.84
N ASP A 288 -15.99 18.02 13.00
CA ASP A 288 -16.48 17.40 14.24
C ASP A 288 -15.64 16.19 14.58
N SER A 289 -14.99 16.23 15.75
CA SER A 289 -14.12 15.14 16.20
C SER A 289 -14.88 13.84 16.45
N ARG A 290 -16.20 13.90 16.62
CA ARG A 290 -16.98 12.66 16.79
C ARG A 290 -16.94 11.81 15.53
N TYR A 291 -16.77 12.45 14.35
CA TYR A 291 -16.89 11.76 13.06
C TYR A 291 -15.62 11.76 12.24
N GLN A 292 -14.51 12.27 12.80
CA GLN A 292 -13.26 12.36 12.05
C GLN A 292 -12.07 11.98 12.92
N GLY A 293 -11.25 11.07 12.43
CA GLY A 293 -10.01 10.70 13.08
C GLY A 293 -8.83 11.50 12.58
N GLY A 294 -7.65 11.19 13.10
CA GLY A 294 -6.43 11.96 12.90
C GLY A 294 -5.63 11.58 11.69
N VAL A 295 -6.27 11.54 10.53
CA VAL A 295 -5.56 11.29 9.27
C VAL A 295 -6.02 12.29 8.23
N ILE A 296 -5.17 12.56 7.24
CA ILE A 296 -5.56 13.35 6.07
C ILE A 296 -5.17 12.54 4.83
N SER A 297 -6.15 12.26 3.99
CA SER A 297 -5.93 11.57 2.72
C SER A 297 -6.17 12.54 1.58
N PHE A 298 -5.24 12.55 0.63
CA PHE A 298 -5.26 13.60 -0.39
C PHE A 298 -4.40 13.18 -1.59
N ASN A 299 -4.53 13.95 -2.66
CA ASN A 299 -3.59 13.96 -3.77
C ASN A 299 -3.23 15.41 -4.06
N ILE A 300 -2.12 15.60 -4.75
CA ILE A 300 -1.61 16.91 -5.09
C ILE A 300 -1.92 17.18 -6.56
N LEU A 301 -2.28 18.41 -6.87
CA LEU A 301 -2.64 18.80 -8.22
C LEU A 301 -1.62 19.79 -8.78
N HIS A 302 -1.35 19.63 -10.06
CA HIS A 302 -0.63 20.64 -10.82
C HIS A 302 -1.53 21.83 -11.04
N GLU A 303 -0.93 22.90 -11.51
CA GLU A 303 -1.61 24.16 -11.78
C GLU A 303 -2.77 24.01 -12.77
N ASP A 304 -2.69 23.07 -13.68
CA ASP A 304 -3.72 22.81 -14.69
C ASP A 304 -4.79 21.81 -14.19
N GLY A 305 -4.68 21.38 -12.95
CA GLY A 305 -5.63 20.43 -12.37
C GLY A 305 -5.24 18.97 -12.55
N ALA A 306 -4.19 18.69 -13.28
CA ALA A 306 -3.73 17.30 -13.43
C ALA A 306 -3.11 16.81 -12.12
N PHE A 307 -3.20 15.50 -11.88
CA PHE A 307 -2.69 14.93 -10.64
C PHE A 307 -1.17 14.76 -10.68
N VAL A 308 -0.55 15.05 -9.55
CA VAL A 308 0.83 14.62 -9.30
C VAL A 308 0.75 13.18 -8.79
N GLY A 309 1.55 12.29 -9.35
CA GLY A 309 1.54 10.90 -8.92
C GLY A 309 1.99 10.74 -7.47
N PHE A 310 1.32 9.87 -6.74
CA PHE A 310 1.62 9.71 -5.32
C PHE A 310 3.01 9.11 -5.07
N ALA A 311 3.54 8.35 -6.02
CA ALA A 311 4.88 7.77 -5.86
C ALA A 311 5.95 8.86 -5.85
N GLU A 312 5.79 9.88 -6.68
CA GLU A 312 6.70 11.03 -6.65
C GLU A 312 6.65 11.73 -5.30
N VAL A 313 5.44 11.92 -4.77
CA VAL A 313 5.27 12.59 -3.49
C VAL A 313 5.91 11.78 -2.36
N ALA A 314 5.78 10.46 -2.41
CA ALA A 314 6.43 9.60 -1.41
C ALA A 314 7.94 9.77 -1.43
N CYS A 315 8.54 9.83 -2.63
CA CYS A 315 9.98 10.03 -2.75
C CYS A 315 10.41 11.39 -2.22
N MET A 316 9.64 12.42 -2.53
CA MET A 316 9.93 13.76 -2.04
C MET A 316 9.81 13.82 -0.51
N ALA A 317 8.77 13.19 0.02
CA ALA A 317 8.58 13.16 1.48
C ALA A 317 9.76 12.50 2.18
N ALA A 318 10.29 11.42 1.59
CA ALA A 318 11.45 10.74 2.16
C ALA A 318 12.65 11.69 2.25
N VAL A 319 12.85 12.53 1.26
CA VAL A 319 13.94 13.52 1.28
C VAL A 319 13.75 14.51 2.45
N TYR A 320 12.51 14.83 2.76
CA TYR A 320 12.20 15.73 3.89
C TYR A 320 12.12 14.99 5.22
N ASN A 321 12.48 13.70 5.23
CA ASN A 321 12.41 12.84 6.42
C ASN A 321 10.98 12.74 6.95
N ILE A 322 10.05 12.59 6.03
CA ILE A 322 8.63 12.40 6.33
C ILE A 322 8.23 11.01 5.90
N GLN A 323 7.62 10.26 6.83
CA GLN A 323 7.06 8.94 6.56
C GLN A 323 5.56 9.11 6.30
N LEU A 324 5.11 8.68 5.13
CA LEU A 324 3.69 8.72 4.80
C LEU A 324 3.32 7.46 4.06
N ARG A 325 2.05 7.27 3.85
CA ARG A 325 1.58 6.09 3.15
C ARG A 325 0.92 6.48 1.84
N THR A 326 1.07 5.63 0.82
CA THR A 326 0.46 5.86 -0.49
C THR A 326 -0.27 4.61 -0.95
N GLY A 327 -1.19 4.79 -1.88
CA GLY A 327 -1.97 3.72 -2.46
C GLY A 327 -3.41 3.76 -1.99
N CYS A 328 -4.02 2.60 -1.83
CA CYS A 328 -5.40 2.49 -1.35
C CYS A 328 -5.47 2.10 0.14
N PHE A 329 -4.34 1.94 0.79
CA PHE A 329 -4.22 1.71 2.24
C PHE A 329 -4.97 0.45 2.68
N CYS A 330 -4.94 -0.60 1.85
CA CYS A 330 -5.69 -1.83 2.12
C CYS A 330 -7.18 -1.58 2.33
N ASN A 331 -7.73 -0.58 1.61
CA ASN A 331 -9.16 -0.26 1.68
C ASN A 331 -9.64 0.06 0.25
N PRO A 332 -9.79 -0.97 -0.58
CA PRO A 332 -10.09 -0.73 -1.98
C PRO A 332 -11.46 -0.09 -2.20
N GLY A 333 -12.42 -0.35 -1.33
CA GLY A 333 -13.75 0.24 -1.47
C GLY A 333 -13.77 1.74 -1.21
N ALA A 334 -13.04 2.19 -0.18
CA ALA A 334 -12.91 3.62 0.07
C ALA A 334 -12.15 4.29 -1.06
N CYS A 335 -11.09 3.64 -1.53
CA CYS A 335 -10.31 4.15 -2.65
C CYS A 335 -11.22 4.34 -3.86
N GLN A 336 -12.01 3.33 -4.17
CA GLN A 336 -12.95 3.38 -5.29
C GLN A 336 -13.95 4.52 -5.12
N TRP A 337 -14.51 4.67 -3.92
CA TRP A 337 -15.50 5.70 -3.64
C TRP A 337 -14.91 7.09 -3.82
N PHE A 338 -13.77 7.35 -3.17
CA PHE A 338 -13.21 8.71 -3.15
C PHE A 338 -12.54 9.10 -4.47
N LEU A 339 -11.98 8.14 -5.20
CA LEU A 339 -11.38 8.42 -6.50
C LEU A 339 -12.41 8.31 -7.62
N LYS A 340 -13.65 7.94 -7.28
CA LYS A 340 -14.76 7.84 -8.23
C LYS A 340 -14.46 6.85 -9.35
N LEU A 341 -13.98 5.67 -8.97
CA LEU A 341 -13.65 4.62 -9.91
C LEU A 341 -14.78 3.60 -9.98
N SER A 342 -15.17 3.25 -11.20
CA SER A 342 -16.11 2.14 -11.39
C SER A 342 -15.36 0.81 -11.25
N ASN A 343 -16.10 -0.29 -11.13
CA ASN A 343 -15.49 -1.61 -11.16
C ASN A 343 -14.71 -1.82 -12.47
N SER A 344 -15.26 -1.31 -13.57
CA SER A 344 -14.62 -1.38 -14.87
C SER A 344 -13.29 -0.61 -14.87
N ASP A 345 -13.26 0.56 -14.25
CA ASP A 345 -12.02 1.34 -14.15
C ASP A 345 -10.94 0.57 -13.41
N ILE A 346 -11.31 -0.08 -12.31
CA ILE A 346 -10.37 -0.84 -11.50
C ILE A 346 -9.83 -2.03 -12.31
N ARG A 347 -10.71 -2.71 -13.04
CA ARG A 347 -10.29 -3.84 -13.88
C ARG A 347 -9.32 -3.37 -14.97
N LYS A 348 -9.59 -2.22 -15.58
CA LYS A 348 -8.67 -1.65 -16.57
C LYS A 348 -7.31 -1.31 -15.97
N GLN A 349 -7.30 -0.77 -14.75
CA GLN A 349 -6.04 -0.47 -14.08
C GLN A 349 -5.22 -1.74 -13.86
N TYR A 350 -5.88 -2.80 -13.43
CA TYR A 350 -5.20 -4.08 -13.24
C TYR A 350 -4.66 -4.63 -14.56
N GLU A 351 -5.46 -4.56 -15.62
CA GLU A 351 -5.05 -5.04 -16.94
C GLU A 351 -3.89 -4.21 -17.50
N SER A 352 -3.76 -2.96 -17.06
CA SER A 352 -2.63 -2.11 -17.43
C SER A 352 -1.39 -2.39 -16.59
N GLY A 353 -1.46 -3.34 -15.67
CA GLY A 353 -0.31 -3.76 -14.88
C GLY A 353 -0.27 -3.25 -13.45
N HIS A 354 -1.29 -2.51 -13.02
CA HIS A 354 -1.32 -1.98 -11.65
C HIS A 354 -1.63 -3.09 -10.65
N ILE A 355 -0.82 -3.18 -9.60
CA ILE A 355 -1.07 -4.05 -8.45
C ILE A 355 -0.82 -3.26 -7.16
N CYS A 356 -1.31 -3.79 -6.08
CA CYS A 356 -1.07 -3.13 -4.79
C CYS A 356 0.43 -3.01 -4.53
N UNK A 357 0.60 -1.73 -4.09
CA UNK A 357 1.92 -1.50 -3.69
C UNK A 357 2.87 -1.36 -4.85
N ASP A 358 2.44 -0.87 -5.86
CA ASP A 358 3.36 -0.62 -6.98
C ASP A 358 3.51 0.87 -7.23
N TYR A 359 4.29 1.21 -8.27
CA TYR A 359 4.56 2.60 -8.60
C TYR A 359 3.70 3.10 -9.77
N ASN A 360 2.70 2.33 -10.19
CA ASN A 360 1.75 2.77 -11.23
C ASN A 360 0.72 3.68 -10.60
N ASP A 361 1.13 4.91 -10.29
CA ASP A 361 0.30 5.84 -9.53
C ASP A 361 -0.69 6.62 -10.39
N LEU A 362 -0.39 6.77 -11.67
CA LEU A 362 -1.32 7.41 -12.61
C LEU A 362 -1.49 6.51 -13.83
N ILE A 363 -2.73 6.31 -14.22
CA ILE A 363 -3.05 5.58 -15.45
C ILE A 363 -3.98 6.46 -16.25
N GLU A 364 -3.53 6.86 -17.43
CA GLU A 364 -4.25 7.82 -18.27
C GLU A 364 -4.57 9.11 -17.51
N GLY A 365 -3.61 9.52 -16.67
CA GLY A 365 -3.71 10.77 -15.91
C GLY A 365 -4.56 10.69 -14.66
N LEU A 366 -5.18 9.55 -14.35
CA LEU A 366 -6.04 9.40 -13.18
C LEU A 366 -5.31 8.60 -12.10
N PRO A 367 -5.46 8.99 -10.84
CA PRO A 367 -4.74 8.31 -9.77
C PRO A 367 -5.30 6.93 -9.49
N THR A 368 -4.40 6.01 -9.14
CA THR A 368 -4.76 4.66 -8.70
C THR A 368 -4.87 4.57 -7.19
N GLY A 369 -4.57 5.64 -6.49
CA GLY A 369 -4.61 5.70 -5.04
C GLY A 369 -4.38 7.12 -4.57
N ALA A 370 -4.02 7.24 -3.30
CA ALA A 370 -3.87 8.55 -2.67
C ALA A 370 -2.68 8.55 -1.74
N ILE A 371 -2.46 9.69 -1.10
CA ILE A 371 -1.48 9.88 -0.05
C ILE A 371 -2.24 10.00 1.26
N ARG A 372 -1.72 9.37 2.32
CA ARG A 372 -2.30 9.53 3.65
C ARG A 372 -1.21 9.92 4.63
N ILE A 373 -1.43 10.99 5.38
CA ILE A 373 -0.62 11.32 6.54
C ILE A 373 -1.45 11.03 7.79
N SER A 374 -0.82 10.40 8.75
CA SER A 374 -1.50 9.95 9.97
C SER A 374 -0.80 10.54 11.19
N PHE A 375 -1.60 10.95 12.16
CA PHE A 375 -1.09 11.57 13.37
C PHE A 375 -1.32 10.68 14.56
N GLY A 376 -0.36 10.64 15.45
CA GLY A 376 -0.44 9.86 16.67
C GLY A 376 -0.23 10.71 17.89
N TYR A 377 -0.20 10.07 19.04
CA TYR A 377 -0.10 10.81 20.29
C TYR A 377 1.24 11.54 20.44
N MET A 378 2.25 11.12 19.70
CA MET A 378 3.56 11.78 19.74
C MET A 378 3.74 12.84 18.64
N THR A 379 2.79 12.96 17.74
CA THR A 379 2.85 13.96 16.68
C THR A 379 2.64 15.35 17.28
N ASN A 380 3.38 16.34 16.80
CA ASN A 380 3.19 17.72 17.25
C ASN A 380 2.98 18.64 16.05
N LYS A 381 2.72 19.90 16.34
CA LYS A 381 2.43 20.89 15.30
C LYS A 381 3.61 21.04 14.33
N LYS A 382 4.83 20.96 14.83
CA LYS A 382 6.02 21.09 13.97
C LYS A 382 6.08 19.97 12.93
N ASP A 383 5.63 18.78 13.30
CA ASP A 383 5.58 17.66 12.35
C ASP A 383 4.62 17.98 11.20
N VAL A 384 3.45 18.53 11.54
CA VAL A 384 2.46 18.90 10.53
C VAL A 384 3.01 20.03 9.66
N ASP A 385 3.63 21.03 10.27
CA ASP A 385 4.22 22.15 9.53
C ASP A 385 5.29 21.67 8.55
N ARG A 386 6.02 20.63 8.90
CA ARG A 386 7.03 20.07 8.00
C ARG A 386 6.40 19.52 6.72
N VAL A 387 5.26 18.85 6.85
CA VAL A 387 4.54 18.34 5.68
C VAL A 387 4.05 19.52 4.82
N ILE A 388 3.47 20.52 5.46
CA ILE A 388 2.97 21.69 4.73
C ILE A 388 4.14 22.36 3.97
N LYS A 389 5.28 22.50 4.63
CA LYS A 389 6.46 23.11 4.00
C LYS A 389 6.90 22.29 2.78
N MET A 390 6.93 20.97 2.90
CA MET A 390 7.32 20.11 1.77
C MET A 390 6.39 20.31 0.59
N VAL A 391 5.08 20.34 0.86
CA VAL A 391 4.09 20.51 -0.21
C VAL A 391 4.26 21.88 -0.87
N GLU A 392 4.45 22.94 -0.07
CA GLU A 392 4.66 24.28 -0.61
C GLU A 392 5.92 24.35 -1.47
N GLU A 393 7.03 23.85 -0.94
CA GLU A 393 8.33 24.01 -1.61
C GLU A 393 8.40 23.18 -2.89
N CYS A 394 7.79 22.02 -2.90
CA CYS A 394 7.97 21.09 -4.01
C CYS A 394 6.89 21.23 -5.09
N TYR A 395 5.70 21.69 -4.74
CA TYR A 395 4.57 21.58 -5.65
C TYR A 395 3.85 22.88 -5.94
N LEU A 396 4.11 23.93 -5.18
CA LEU A 396 3.52 25.23 -5.46
C LEU A 396 4.36 25.89 -6.56
N VAL A 397 3.77 26.09 -7.71
CA VAL A 397 4.50 26.59 -8.88
C VAL A 397 4.79 28.07 -8.71
N SER A 398 6.06 28.43 -8.75
CA SER A 398 6.45 29.84 -8.76
C SER A 398 6.09 30.48 -10.09
N PRO A 399 5.92 31.80 -10.14
CA PRO A 399 5.67 32.45 -11.43
C PRO A 399 6.73 32.15 -12.48
N GLU A 400 7.99 32.03 -12.08
CA GLU A 400 9.08 31.73 -13.00
C GLU A 400 8.94 30.32 -13.55
N GLU A 401 8.62 29.35 -12.68
CA GLU A 401 8.42 27.98 -13.12
C GLU A 401 7.21 27.86 -14.05
N ARG A 402 6.18 28.66 -13.80
CA ARG A 402 5.00 28.63 -14.67
C ARG A 402 5.39 29.02 -16.08
N LEU A 403 6.24 30.00 -16.24
CA LEU A 403 6.70 30.39 -17.58
C LEU A 403 7.38 29.24 -18.29
N HIS A 404 8.13 28.43 -17.56
CA HIS A 404 8.78 27.25 -18.16
C HIS A 404 7.79 26.16 -18.52
N ARG A 405 6.71 26.01 -17.77
CA ARG A 405 5.76 24.92 -17.99
C ARG A 405 4.66 25.25 -19.01
N MET A 406 4.39 26.53 -19.21
CA MET A 406 3.20 26.97 -19.94
C MET A 406 3.09 26.42 -21.35
N ASP A 407 4.18 26.19 -22.03
CA ASP A 407 4.16 25.92 -23.46
C ASP A 407 4.93 24.68 -23.85
N ILE A 408 4.82 23.60 -23.06
CA ILE A 408 5.49 22.35 -23.45
C ILE A 408 5.01 21.89 -24.82
N GLU A 409 3.72 22.03 -25.11
CA GLU A 409 3.17 21.65 -26.41
C GLU A 409 3.70 22.54 -27.54
N LYS A 410 4.12 23.74 -27.19
CA LYS A 410 4.65 24.69 -28.15
C LYS A 410 6.19 24.78 -28.10
N LEU A 411 6.82 23.81 -27.48
CA LEU A 411 8.24 23.84 -27.20
C LEU A 411 9.10 24.09 -28.47
N PRO A 412 8.84 23.44 -29.62
CA PRO A 412 9.66 23.72 -30.78
C PRO A 412 9.65 25.18 -31.21
N ARG A 413 8.52 25.87 -31.09
CA ARG A 413 8.46 27.31 -31.37
C ARG A 413 9.08 28.13 -30.24
N ALA A 414 8.80 27.77 -29.02
CA ALA A 414 9.27 28.50 -27.86
C ALA A 414 10.79 28.44 -27.70
N LEU A 415 11.41 27.35 -28.14
CA LEU A 415 12.87 27.21 -28.05
C LEU A 415 13.64 28.31 -28.77
N LYS A 416 13.06 28.89 -29.80
CA LYS A 416 13.71 29.99 -30.54
C LYS A 416 13.79 31.25 -29.68
N HIS A 417 12.95 31.41 -28.72
CA HIS A 417 12.84 32.63 -27.90
C HIS A 417 13.25 32.45 -26.45
N ILE A 418 13.62 31.23 -26.06
CA ILE A 418 14.08 30.97 -24.70
C ILE A 418 15.51 31.52 -24.57
N PRO A 419 15.79 32.31 -23.53
CA PRO A 419 17.15 32.76 -23.31
C PRO A 419 18.13 31.59 -23.23
N GLU A 420 19.33 31.83 -23.74
CA GLU A 420 20.33 30.76 -23.84
C GLU A 420 20.58 30.07 -22.49
N ARG A 421 20.58 30.84 -21.42
CA ARG A 421 20.81 30.29 -20.08
C ARG A 421 19.72 29.32 -19.62
N LEU A 422 18.55 29.36 -20.24
CA LEU A 422 17.42 28.53 -19.88
C LEU A 422 17.24 27.32 -20.80
N LYS A 423 17.97 27.25 -21.90
CA LYS A 423 17.86 26.12 -22.82
C LYS A 423 18.47 24.88 -22.21
N PRO A 424 17.78 23.74 -22.31
CA PRO A 424 18.38 22.49 -21.84
C PRO A 424 19.62 22.16 -22.65
N GLN A 425 20.63 21.65 -22.00
CA GLN A 425 21.85 21.20 -22.65
C GLN A 425 22.18 19.80 -22.19
N LEU A 426 22.60 18.97 -23.14
CA LEU A 426 23.06 17.63 -22.80
C LEU A 426 24.46 17.77 -22.18
N LYS A 427 24.58 17.45 -20.90
CA LYS A 427 25.86 17.62 -20.20
C LYS A 427 26.68 16.35 -20.16
N GLU A 428 26.02 15.20 -20.17
CA GLU A 428 26.74 13.96 -19.97
C GLU A 428 25.93 12.81 -20.55
N ILE A 429 26.63 11.86 -21.17
CA ILE A 429 26.04 10.60 -21.57
C ILE A 429 26.72 9.51 -20.77
N CYS A 430 25.92 8.73 -20.04
CA CYS A 430 26.42 7.59 -19.29
C CYS A 430 25.75 6.34 -19.84
N ILE A 431 26.54 5.33 -20.13
CA ILE A 431 25.97 4.02 -20.43
C ILE A 431 26.32 3.08 -19.29
N TYR A 432 25.51 2.07 -19.11
CA TYR A 432 25.68 1.07 -18.06
C TYR A 432 25.78 -0.28 -18.75
N PRO A 433 26.97 -0.66 -19.21
CA PRO A 433 27.06 -1.90 -19.98
C PRO A 433 26.59 -3.11 -19.22
N VAL A 434 26.88 -3.17 -17.91
CA VAL A 434 26.46 -4.29 -17.05
C VAL A 434 25.36 -3.81 -16.14
N LYS A 435 24.21 -4.46 -16.23
CA LYS A 435 23.05 -4.11 -15.41
C LYS A 435 23.42 -4.05 -13.93
N SER A 436 23.03 -2.97 -13.27
CA SER A 436 23.23 -2.71 -11.83
C SER A 436 24.68 -2.39 -11.44
N CYS A 437 25.61 -2.33 -12.37
CA CYS A 437 26.99 -1.93 -12.08
C CYS A 437 27.18 -0.44 -12.35
N GLY A 438 28.39 0.05 -12.29
CA GLY A 438 28.70 1.46 -12.45
C GLY A 438 28.57 1.93 -13.87
N ALA A 439 28.63 3.24 -14.04
CA ALA A 439 28.47 3.90 -15.32
C ALA A 439 29.79 3.93 -16.09
N PHE A 440 29.67 3.93 -17.41
CA PHE A 440 30.77 4.29 -18.32
C PHE A 440 30.42 5.63 -18.94
N LYS A 441 31.20 6.64 -18.65
CA LYS A 441 30.93 8.00 -19.13
C LYS A 441 31.49 8.19 -20.54
N VAL A 442 30.63 8.64 -21.43
CA VAL A 442 31.01 8.91 -22.80
C VAL A 442 31.59 10.31 -22.89
N THR A 443 32.76 10.44 -23.49
CA THR A 443 33.45 11.74 -23.56
C THR A 443 33.16 12.49 -24.85
N ASP A 444 32.55 11.85 -25.81
CA ASP A 444 32.39 12.45 -27.14
C ASP A 444 31.00 12.13 -27.68
N SER A 445 30.89 11.16 -28.53
CA SER A 445 29.61 10.74 -29.09
C SER A 445 29.46 9.23 -28.92
N TRP A 446 28.21 8.77 -29.01
CA TRP A 446 27.96 7.35 -28.84
C TRP A 446 26.86 6.87 -29.78
N PRO A 447 27.03 5.71 -30.42
CA PRO A 447 26.03 5.23 -31.36
C PRO A 447 24.72 4.88 -30.71
N LEU A 448 23.63 5.07 -31.43
CA LEU A 448 22.30 4.64 -31.03
C LEU A 448 21.92 3.38 -31.78
N THR A 449 21.22 2.51 -31.10
CA THR A 449 20.66 1.29 -31.68
C THR A 449 19.18 1.23 -31.44
N THR A 450 18.54 0.19 -31.91
CA THR A 450 17.11 0.01 -31.67
C THR A 450 16.78 -0.23 -30.19
N THR A 451 17.77 -0.63 -29.37
CA THR A 451 17.55 -0.86 -27.94
C THR A 451 18.06 0.29 -27.08
N GLY A 452 18.53 1.37 -27.68
CA GLY A 452 19.09 2.50 -26.96
C GLY A 452 20.53 2.74 -27.31
N PHE A 453 21.32 3.27 -26.38
CA PHE A 453 22.75 3.45 -26.61
C PHE A 453 23.43 2.09 -26.81
N LEU A 454 24.34 2.05 -27.76
CA LEU A 454 25.08 0.82 -28.05
C LEU A 454 25.70 0.27 -26.75
N TYR A 455 25.54 -1.02 -26.52
CA TYR A 455 26.07 -1.76 -25.35
C TYR A 455 25.42 -1.41 -24.02
N ASP A 456 24.48 -0.47 -23.95
CA ASP A 456 23.82 -0.14 -22.70
C ASP A 456 22.99 -1.34 -22.22
N ARG A 457 23.22 -1.78 -20.98
CA ARG A 457 22.58 -2.98 -20.40
C ARG A 457 22.66 -4.18 -21.33
N GLY A 458 23.80 -4.36 -21.97
CA GLY A 458 24.04 -5.53 -22.83
C GLY A 458 24.42 -6.77 -22.04
N TRP A 459 24.82 -6.63 -20.81
CA TRP A 459 25.26 -7.73 -19.94
C TRP A 459 24.56 -7.62 -18.58
N MET A 460 24.52 -8.75 -17.88
CA MET A 460 24.07 -8.76 -16.48
C MET A 460 24.78 -9.87 -15.73
N ILE A 461 24.78 -9.76 -14.40
CA ILE A 461 25.40 -10.73 -13.51
C ILE A 461 24.30 -11.59 -12.91
N VAL A 462 24.45 -12.90 -13.00
CA VAL A 462 23.47 -13.82 -12.45
C VAL A 462 24.12 -14.70 -11.37
N ASP A 463 23.31 -15.17 -10.43
CA ASP A 463 23.80 -16.09 -9.40
C ASP A 463 23.75 -17.53 -9.90
N ALA A 464 24.13 -18.45 -9.00
CA ALA A 464 24.20 -19.87 -9.35
C ALA A 464 22.85 -20.45 -9.76
N ALA A 465 21.75 -19.83 -9.32
CA ALA A 465 20.40 -20.24 -9.70
C ALA A 465 19.92 -19.60 -10.99
N GLY A 466 20.74 -18.78 -11.63
CA GLY A 466 20.35 -18.10 -12.86
C GLY A 466 19.55 -16.82 -12.66
N MET A 467 19.50 -16.30 -11.46
CA MET A 467 18.76 -15.07 -11.18
C MET A 467 19.69 -13.87 -11.22
N ALA A 468 19.25 -12.80 -11.88
CA ALA A 468 20.01 -11.56 -11.94
C ALA A 468 20.16 -10.98 -10.52
N ILE A 469 21.37 -10.55 -10.19
CA ILE A 469 21.58 -9.84 -8.94
C ILE A 469 21.53 -8.33 -9.23
N THR A 470 21.01 -7.59 -8.27
CA THR A 470 20.80 -6.15 -8.44
C THR A 470 21.34 -5.40 -7.22
N GLN A 471 21.43 -4.09 -7.36
CA GLN A 471 21.91 -3.24 -6.27
C GLN A 471 21.00 -3.28 -5.03
N LYS A 472 19.74 -3.66 -5.20
CA LYS A 472 18.84 -3.77 -4.06
C LYS A 472 19.33 -4.79 -3.04
N HIS A 473 19.98 -5.84 -3.52
CA HIS A 473 20.44 -6.92 -2.64
C HIS A 473 21.96 -6.95 -2.49
N GLN A 474 22.68 -6.36 -3.45
CA GLN A 474 24.14 -6.36 -3.45
C GLN A 474 24.62 -4.99 -3.85
N THR A 475 24.73 -4.10 -2.86
CA THR A 475 25.03 -2.69 -3.14
C THR A 475 26.44 -2.50 -3.70
N ARG A 476 27.37 -3.43 -3.47
CA ARG A 476 28.74 -3.33 -3.99
C ARG A 476 28.82 -3.41 -5.52
N LEU A 477 27.74 -3.84 -6.17
CA LEU A 477 27.72 -3.85 -7.64
C LEU A 477 28.06 -2.50 -8.25
N CYS A 478 27.65 -1.40 -7.64
CA CYS A 478 27.93 -0.07 -8.17
C CYS A 478 29.42 0.26 -8.17
N LEU A 479 30.23 -0.49 -7.44
CA LEU A 479 31.68 -0.27 -7.42
C LEU A 479 32.38 -1.00 -8.56
N ILE A 480 31.70 -1.89 -9.26
CA ILE A 480 32.23 -2.50 -10.48
C ILE A 480 32.06 -1.49 -11.60
N LYS A 481 33.17 -1.01 -12.16
CA LYS A 481 33.14 0.03 -13.18
C LYS A 481 33.51 -0.58 -14.53
N PRO A 482 32.56 -0.64 -15.47
CA PRO A 482 32.88 -1.17 -16.79
C PRO A 482 33.51 -0.09 -17.67
N ILE A 483 34.39 -0.52 -18.56
CA ILE A 483 35.01 0.34 -19.56
C ILE A 483 34.86 -0.35 -20.91
N ILE A 484 34.25 0.33 -21.84
CA ILE A 484 34.08 -0.16 -23.23
C ILE A 484 35.19 0.38 -24.09
N ASN A 485 35.88 -0.50 -24.80
CA ASN A 485 36.83 -0.10 -25.84
C ASN A 485 36.33 -0.68 -27.15
N CYS A 486 35.69 0.18 -27.94
CA CYS A 486 35.12 -0.25 -29.23
C CYS A 486 36.21 -0.63 -30.21
N HIS A 487 37.35 0.02 -30.10
CA HIS A 487 38.47 -0.23 -30.99
C HIS A 487 39.03 -1.63 -30.83
N LYS A 488 39.24 -2.03 -29.58
CA LYS A 488 39.74 -3.38 -29.27
C LYS A 488 38.62 -4.42 -29.17
N GLY A 489 37.38 -4.00 -29.13
CA GLY A 489 36.26 -4.89 -28.94
C GLY A 489 36.22 -5.53 -27.59
N THR A 490 36.58 -4.79 -26.52
CA THR A 490 36.67 -5.35 -25.18
C THR A 490 35.77 -4.61 -24.20
N LEU A 491 35.24 -5.36 -23.27
CA LEU A 491 34.60 -4.86 -22.06
C LEU A 491 35.55 -5.16 -20.89
N GLU A 492 36.04 -4.09 -20.27
CA GLU A 492 36.90 -4.21 -19.10
C GLU A 492 36.08 -3.95 -17.85
N LEU A 493 36.22 -4.82 -16.86
CA LEU A 493 35.58 -4.62 -15.56
C LEU A 493 36.66 -4.31 -14.53
N THR A 494 36.48 -3.22 -13.81
CA THR A 494 37.42 -2.78 -12.78
C THR A 494 36.75 -2.77 -11.42
N PHE A 495 37.57 -2.93 -10.39
CA PHE A 495 37.11 -2.90 -9.00
C PHE A 495 38.29 -2.54 -8.13
N THR A 496 38.02 -1.77 -7.06
CA THR A 496 39.08 -1.25 -6.20
C THR A 496 39.99 -2.39 -5.69
N ASN A 497 41.31 -2.17 -5.87
CA ASN A 497 42.35 -3.09 -5.39
C ASN A 497 42.31 -4.48 -6.04
N MET A 498 41.71 -4.56 -7.23
CA MET A 498 41.75 -5.80 -8.00
C MET A 498 42.27 -5.52 -9.41
N LYS A 499 42.98 -6.49 -9.95
CA LYS A 499 43.39 -6.45 -11.33
C LYS A 499 42.16 -6.57 -12.21
N SER A 500 42.10 -5.77 -13.28
CA SER A 500 40.97 -5.78 -14.21
C SER A 500 40.80 -7.13 -14.90
N VAL A 501 39.57 -7.39 -15.34
CA VAL A 501 39.29 -8.53 -16.21
C VAL A 501 38.72 -7.99 -17.53
N TYR A 502 38.97 -8.67 -18.61
CA TYR A 502 38.56 -8.27 -19.94
C TYR A 502 37.66 -9.33 -20.56
N VAL A 503 36.61 -8.87 -21.21
CA VAL A 503 35.67 -9.74 -21.92
C VAL A 503 35.69 -9.32 -23.39
N ASN A 504 35.84 -10.29 -24.28
CA ASN A 504 35.81 -10.02 -25.71
C ASN A 504 34.34 -9.87 -26.14
N MET A 505 33.95 -8.66 -26.58
CA MET A 505 32.58 -8.38 -26.98
C MET A 505 32.22 -9.01 -28.32
N ASN A 506 33.19 -9.45 -29.10
CA ASN A 506 32.99 -9.96 -30.46
C ASN A 506 33.10 -11.47 -30.55
N THR A 507 33.10 -12.18 -29.39
CA THR A 507 33.13 -13.64 -29.39
C THR A 507 31.94 -14.19 -30.17
N GLU A 508 32.21 -15.15 -31.05
CA GLU A 508 31.16 -15.78 -31.86
C GLU A 508 30.16 -16.49 -30.96
N LYS A 509 28.87 -16.30 -31.26
CA LYS A 509 27.80 -16.85 -30.45
C LYS A 509 27.84 -18.37 -30.36
N GLU A 510 28.33 -19.02 -31.44
CA GLU A 510 28.43 -20.49 -31.45
C GLU A 510 29.43 -21.04 -30.42
N LYS A 511 30.35 -20.18 -29.98
CA LYS A 511 31.35 -20.57 -28.99
C LYS A 511 30.95 -20.26 -27.57
N MET A 512 29.74 -19.74 -27.37
CA MET A 512 29.27 -19.35 -26.03
C MET A 512 28.09 -20.24 -25.62
N ASP A 513 28.08 -20.62 -24.37
CA ASP A 513 26.98 -21.38 -23.79
C ASP A 513 25.78 -20.48 -23.55
N ILE A 514 24.58 -21.04 -23.71
CA ILE A 514 23.35 -20.31 -23.48
C ILE A 514 22.88 -20.56 -22.05
N ILE A 515 22.51 -19.49 -21.35
CA ILE A 515 21.97 -19.56 -19.99
C ILE A 515 20.60 -18.90 -20.00
N ASN A 516 19.60 -19.59 -19.44
CA ASN A 516 18.29 -19.01 -19.20
C ASN A 516 18.29 -18.35 -17.83
N THR A 517 17.91 -17.10 -17.78
CA THR A 517 18.02 -16.29 -16.59
C THR A 517 16.71 -15.59 -16.27
N SER A 518 16.54 -15.20 -15.01
CA SER A 518 15.41 -14.41 -14.56
C SER A 518 15.89 -13.01 -14.19
N LEU A 519 15.20 -12.00 -14.70
CA LEU A 519 15.58 -10.61 -14.45
C LEU A 519 15.20 -10.11 -13.07
N CYS A 520 14.27 -10.78 -12.37
CA CYS A 520 13.89 -10.32 -11.05
C CYS A 520 13.76 -11.48 -10.08
N GLN A 521 13.88 -11.15 -8.80
CA GLN A 521 13.87 -12.15 -7.74
C GLN A 521 12.49 -12.34 -7.13
N SER A 522 11.49 -11.67 -7.66
CA SER A 522 10.11 -11.81 -7.19
C SER A 522 9.47 -13.05 -7.79
N LYS A 523 8.71 -13.77 -7.00
CA LYS A 523 7.97 -14.93 -7.49
C LYS A 523 6.90 -14.56 -8.52
N ILE A 524 6.56 -13.30 -8.60
CA ILE A 524 5.51 -12.81 -9.50
C ILE A 524 6.09 -12.39 -10.85
N CYS A 525 7.40 -12.30 -10.95
CA CYS A 525 8.04 -11.81 -12.18
C CYS A 525 8.42 -12.99 -13.07
N ASP A 526 7.80 -13.04 -14.23
CA ASP A 526 8.08 -14.07 -15.24
C ASP A 526 9.01 -13.57 -16.35
N ASP A 527 9.81 -12.56 -16.04
CA ASP A 527 10.66 -11.92 -17.04
C ASP A 527 11.93 -12.75 -17.27
N LEU A 528 11.78 -13.81 -18.04
CA LEU A 528 12.89 -14.72 -18.37
C LEU A 528 13.55 -14.29 -19.65
N VAL A 529 14.88 -14.34 -19.67
CA VAL A 529 15.66 -14.06 -20.88
C VAL A 529 16.75 -15.12 -21.05
N SER A 530 17.06 -15.39 -22.30
CA SER A 530 18.23 -16.22 -22.65
C SER A 530 19.43 -15.31 -22.85
N GLY A 531 20.58 -15.79 -22.44
CA GLY A 531 21.81 -15.04 -22.62
C GLY A 531 22.99 -15.96 -22.86
N TYR A 532 24.07 -15.36 -23.31
CA TYR A 532 25.31 -16.06 -23.59
C TYR A 532 26.28 -15.91 -22.44
N ASP A 533 26.79 -17.02 -21.94
CA ASP A 533 27.75 -17.04 -20.84
C ASP A 533 29.09 -16.50 -21.32
N CYS A 534 29.65 -15.53 -20.60
CA CYS A 534 30.91 -14.88 -21.01
C CYS A 534 32.15 -15.62 -20.53
N GLY A 535 32.01 -16.77 -19.88
CA GLY A 535 33.14 -17.65 -19.58
C GLY A 535 33.55 -17.63 -18.14
N ASP A 536 34.50 -18.53 -17.84
CA ASP A 536 34.91 -18.78 -16.45
C ASP A 536 35.81 -17.70 -15.89
N GLU A 537 36.64 -17.08 -16.71
CA GLU A 537 37.58 -16.06 -16.22
C GLU A 537 36.85 -14.90 -15.56
N VAL A 538 35.86 -14.33 -16.26
CA VAL A 538 35.12 -13.21 -15.71
C VAL A 538 34.20 -13.68 -14.58
N ALA A 539 33.66 -14.88 -14.67
CA ALA A 539 32.85 -15.44 -13.59
C ALA A 539 33.65 -15.54 -12.29
N ASN A 540 34.86 -16.07 -12.37
CA ASN A 540 35.73 -16.18 -11.19
C ASN A 540 36.10 -14.80 -10.65
N TRP A 541 36.37 -13.87 -11.54
CA TRP A 541 36.66 -12.49 -11.15
C TRP A 541 35.52 -11.87 -10.35
N LEU A 542 34.28 -12.03 -10.87
CA LEU A 542 33.09 -11.49 -10.21
C LEU A 542 32.86 -12.13 -8.84
N SER A 543 33.04 -13.46 -8.77
CA SER A 543 32.85 -14.17 -7.51
C SER A 543 33.86 -13.72 -6.47
N ASN A 544 35.09 -13.49 -6.89
CA ASN A 544 36.15 -12.98 -5.98
C ASN A 544 35.83 -11.53 -5.56
N CYS A 545 35.42 -10.72 -6.51
CA CYS A 545 35.15 -9.30 -6.31
C CYS A 545 34.02 -9.10 -5.29
N LEU A 546 32.93 -9.82 -5.44
CA LEU A 546 31.75 -9.65 -4.60
C LEU A 546 31.68 -10.65 -3.45
N GLU A 547 32.63 -11.61 -3.42
CA GLU A 547 32.69 -12.67 -2.39
C GLU A 547 31.39 -13.49 -2.38
N ILE A 548 30.88 -13.78 -3.56
CA ILE A 548 29.71 -14.61 -3.77
C ILE A 548 30.10 -15.72 -4.75
N PRO A 549 30.03 -16.98 -4.35
CA PRO A 549 30.40 -18.05 -5.30
C PRO A 549 29.33 -18.23 -6.37
N GLY A 550 29.74 -18.72 -7.51
CA GLY A 550 28.85 -19.15 -8.57
C GLY A 550 28.29 -18.06 -9.45
N LEU A 551 28.85 -16.85 -9.40
CA LEU A 551 28.39 -15.77 -10.27
C LEU A 551 28.82 -15.98 -11.71
N ARG A 552 27.96 -15.58 -12.64
CA ARG A 552 28.25 -15.63 -14.06
C ARG A 552 27.90 -14.27 -14.70
N LEU A 553 28.68 -13.88 -15.72
CA LEU A 553 28.35 -12.74 -16.54
C LEU A 553 27.65 -13.24 -17.81
N VAL A 554 26.50 -12.67 -18.12
CA VAL A 554 25.66 -13.12 -19.23
C VAL A 554 25.47 -11.97 -20.20
N LYS A 555 25.72 -12.22 -21.48
CA LYS A 555 25.48 -11.25 -22.56
C LYS A 555 24.11 -11.52 -23.14
N GLN A 556 23.37 -10.45 -23.45
CA GLN A 556 22.03 -10.60 -24.03
C GLN A 556 22.11 -11.36 -25.35
N SER A 557 21.29 -12.39 -25.51
CA SER A 557 21.29 -13.22 -26.70
C SER A 557 20.43 -12.65 -27.82
N ALA A 558 19.32 -11.99 -27.45
CA ALA A 558 18.39 -11.42 -28.41
C ALA A 558 17.73 -10.22 -27.78
N GLU A 559 17.32 -9.30 -28.61
CA GLU A 559 16.58 -8.13 -28.14
C GLU A 559 15.22 -8.58 -27.60
N ARG A 560 14.85 -8.03 -26.48
CA ARG A 560 13.55 -8.28 -25.89
C ARG A 560 12.66 -7.06 -26.03
N ARG A 561 11.35 -7.25 -25.90
CA ARG A 561 10.39 -6.17 -26.05
C ARG A 561 9.74 -5.90 -24.72
N ALA A 562 9.51 -4.60 -24.42
CA ALA A 562 8.85 -4.18 -23.21
C ALA A 562 7.71 -3.24 -23.52
N GLN A 563 6.72 -3.31 -22.72
CA GLN A 563 5.53 -2.47 -22.90
C GLN A 563 5.81 -1.08 -22.35
N UNK A 564 5.84 -0.19 -23.20
CA UNK A 564 6.00 1.19 -22.82
C UNK A 564 4.70 1.72 -22.32
N UNK A 565 4.80 2.68 -21.70
CA UNK A 565 3.68 3.33 -21.21
C UNK A 565 2.65 3.71 -22.20
N UNK A 566 2.95 3.92 -23.05
CA UNK A 566 2.13 4.24 -24.07
C UNK A 566 1.47 3.09 -24.68
N GLY A 567 1.52 2.01 -24.15
CA GLY A 567 0.93 0.82 -24.62
C GLY A 567 1.61 0.12 -25.78
N SER A 568 2.63 0.68 -26.34
CA SER A 568 3.33 0.05 -27.46
C SER A 568 4.54 -0.72 -26.95
N ALA A 569 4.83 -1.87 -27.60
CA ALA A 569 6.00 -2.67 -27.29
C ALA A 569 7.22 -2.07 -27.99
N LYS A 570 8.33 -2.00 -27.26
CA LYS A 570 9.60 -1.50 -27.78
C LYS A 570 10.72 -2.49 -27.51
N ASP A 571 11.67 -2.54 -28.42
CA ASP A 571 12.86 -3.36 -28.21
C ASP A 571 13.73 -2.70 -27.14
N ILE A 572 14.13 -3.50 -26.14
CA ILE A 572 15.01 -2.99 -25.08
C ILE A 572 16.12 -3.97 -24.80
N ALA A 573 17.17 -3.47 -24.18
CA ALA A 573 18.24 -4.30 -23.67
C ALA A 573 17.83 -4.89 -22.31
N LEU A 574 18.75 -5.12 -21.41
CA LEU A 574 18.45 -5.72 -20.12
C LEU A 574 18.03 -4.68 -19.08
N SER A 575 17.58 -3.53 -19.52
CA SER A 575 17.03 -2.50 -18.64
C SER A 575 15.61 -2.90 -18.20
N ASN A 576 15.12 -2.21 -17.17
CA ASN A 576 13.85 -2.63 -16.57
C ASN A 576 12.64 -2.22 -17.40
N GLN A 577 12.60 -0.99 -17.91
CA GLN A 577 11.37 -0.49 -18.54
C GLN A 577 11.57 0.22 -19.86
N ALA A 578 12.64 0.99 -20.01
CA ALA A 578 12.78 1.89 -21.15
C ALA A 578 14.22 1.95 -21.62
N GLN A 579 14.36 2.45 -22.85
CA GLN A 579 15.66 2.49 -23.50
C GLN A 579 16.59 3.58 -22.94
N PHE A 580 16.01 4.66 -22.43
CA PHE A 580 16.77 5.79 -21.93
C PHE A 580 16.26 6.25 -20.58
N LEU A 581 17.18 6.74 -19.76
CA LEU A 581 16.82 7.41 -18.51
C LEU A 581 17.37 8.83 -18.59
N LEU A 582 16.49 9.81 -18.51
CA LEU A 582 16.85 11.21 -18.51
C LEU A 582 16.92 11.72 -17.08
N ILE A 583 18.06 12.28 -16.71
CA ILE A 583 18.27 12.82 -15.37
C ILE A 583 18.64 14.29 -15.48
N ASN A 584 18.01 15.12 -14.66
CA ASN A 584 18.32 16.53 -14.60
C ASN A 584 19.47 16.75 -13.60
N ARG A 585 20.56 17.34 -14.07
CA ARG A 585 21.73 17.56 -13.23
C ARG A 585 21.42 18.45 -12.02
N SER A 586 20.53 19.41 -12.20
CA SER A 586 20.14 20.27 -11.08
C SER A 586 19.43 19.48 -9.97
N SER A 587 18.64 18.48 -10.36
CA SER A 587 17.99 17.61 -9.37
C SER A 587 19.02 16.78 -8.61
N VAL A 588 20.01 16.25 -9.33
CA VAL A 588 21.08 15.49 -8.68
C VAL A 588 21.85 16.37 -7.70
N ARG A 589 22.17 17.59 -8.14
CA ARG A 589 22.90 18.54 -7.30
C ARG A 589 22.09 18.87 -6.03
N TRP A 590 20.81 19.13 -6.21
CA TRP A 590 19.92 19.42 -5.08
C TRP A 590 19.91 18.25 -4.07
N LEU A 591 19.75 17.04 -4.57
CA LEU A 591 19.73 15.87 -3.69
C LEU A 591 21.08 15.69 -2.99
N THR A 592 22.17 15.86 -3.73
CA THR A 592 23.50 15.74 -3.16
C THR A 592 23.69 16.72 -2.00
N GLN A 593 23.22 17.95 -2.17
CA GLN A 593 23.31 18.95 -1.11
C GLN A 593 22.51 18.56 0.13
N LYS A 594 21.38 17.88 -0.05
CA LYS A 594 20.55 17.48 1.08
C LYS A 594 21.16 16.35 1.90
N ILE A 595 21.92 15.47 1.26
CA ILE A 595 22.46 14.30 1.95
C ILE A 595 23.95 14.40 2.27
N SER A 596 24.65 15.37 1.72
CA SER A 596 26.06 15.55 2.01
C SER A 596 26.26 16.07 3.43
N THR A 597 27.25 15.53 4.11
CA THR A 597 27.69 16.06 5.40
C THR A 597 28.88 17.01 5.16
N GLU A 598 29.17 17.83 6.14
CA GLU A 598 30.30 18.76 6.03
C GLU A 598 31.64 18.05 5.84
N LYS A 599 31.74 16.82 6.31
CA LYS A 599 33.00 16.08 6.32
C LYS A 599 33.31 15.35 5.02
N GLU A 600 32.29 14.99 4.26
CA GLU A 600 32.48 14.23 3.03
C GLU A 600 31.51 14.66 1.96
N PRO A 601 31.91 15.59 1.09
CA PRO A 601 31.03 15.93 -0.02
C PRO A 601 30.91 14.74 -0.97
N LEU A 602 29.66 14.42 -1.33
CA LEU A 602 29.40 13.33 -2.25
C LEU A 602 29.76 13.76 -3.67
N SER A 603 30.27 12.84 -4.45
CA SER A 603 30.55 13.15 -5.83
C SER A 603 29.22 13.33 -6.58
N ASN A 604 29.26 14.13 -7.61
CA ASN A 604 28.09 14.36 -8.46
C ASN A 604 27.81 13.19 -9.40
N THR A 605 28.49 12.09 -9.21
CA THR A 605 28.35 10.91 -10.05
C THR A 605 27.28 9.98 -9.46
N VAL A 606 26.22 9.76 -10.17
CA VAL A 606 25.16 8.85 -9.77
C VAL A 606 25.18 7.61 -10.64
#